data_50c7811e306840a6742ae8025c3335af
#
_entry.id   50c7811e306840a6742ae8025c3335af
#
_cell.length_a   1.000
_cell.length_b   1.000
_cell.length_c   1.000
_cell.angle_alpha   90.00
_cell.angle_beta   90.00
_cell.angle_gamma   90.00
#
_symmetry.space_group_name_H-M   'P 1'
#
loop_
_entity.id
_entity.type
_entity.pdbx_description
1 polymer ?
#
loop_
_entity_poly.entity_id
_entity_poly.type
_entity_poly.pdbx_seq_one_letter_code
_entity_poly.pdbx_strand_id
1 'polypeptide(L)'
;FNAVLRADYAPVVIREGANVQDGSVLHSPPGIPVDVGPGATIAHMCTIHGAHIGAEALVANHCTVLDGVVIGARSMIAAHSLVVGGTHIPAEVLVTGAPAKVKGPIAGTGAEVWVNLNPKAYQDLAQRYLTDFGEV
;
A
#
# COMPACT_ATOMS: atom_id res chain seq x y z
N PHE A 1 9.45 -6.98 8.15
CA PHE A 1 10.25 -6.76 9.37
C PHE A 1 10.43 -5.25 9.61
N ASN A 2 10.54 -4.81 10.88
CA ASN A 2 10.68 -3.39 11.25
C ASN A 2 9.59 -2.45 10.70
N ALA A 3 8.43 -2.95 10.31
CA ALA A 3 7.30 -2.10 9.97
C ALA A 3 6.69 -1.51 11.26
N VAL A 4 6.29 -0.23 11.18
CA VAL A 4 5.67 0.48 12.31
C VAL A 4 4.22 0.84 11.95
N LEU A 5 3.27 0.36 12.74
CA LEU A 5 1.86 0.71 12.65
C LEU A 5 1.48 1.46 13.93
N ARG A 6 1.33 2.79 13.83
CA ARG A 6 1.08 3.65 14.99
C ARG A 6 -0.29 4.32 14.90
N ALA A 7 -1.19 3.91 15.78
CA ALA A 7 -2.60 4.33 15.82
C ALA A 7 -2.88 5.22 17.03
N ASP A 8 -2.26 6.41 17.08
CA ASP A 8 -2.39 7.32 18.23
C ASP A 8 -3.78 7.96 18.35
N TYR A 9 -4.36 8.34 17.22
CA TYR A 9 -5.57 9.18 17.19
C TYR A 9 -6.73 8.59 16.41
N ALA A 10 -6.45 7.75 15.42
CA ALA A 10 -7.45 7.07 14.61
C ALA A 10 -6.96 5.64 14.32
N PRO A 11 -7.85 4.72 13.90
CA PRO A 11 -7.46 3.34 13.60
C PRO A 11 -6.44 3.22 12.47
N VAL A 12 -5.53 2.25 12.59
CA VAL A 12 -4.78 1.67 11.47
C VAL A 12 -5.32 0.26 11.24
N VAL A 13 -5.94 0.04 10.09
CA VAL A 13 -6.60 -1.24 9.75
C VAL A 13 -5.88 -1.88 8.58
N ILE A 14 -5.41 -3.10 8.77
CA ILE A 14 -4.84 -3.95 7.70
C ILE A 14 -5.82 -5.08 7.46
N ARG A 15 -6.38 -5.12 6.25
CA ARG A 15 -7.43 -6.09 5.92
C ARG A 15 -6.85 -7.40 5.44
N GLU A 16 -7.74 -8.40 5.28
CA GLU A 16 -7.39 -9.77 4.91
C GLU A 16 -6.45 -9.83 3.70
N GLY A 17 -5.38 -10.62 3.81
CA GLY A 17 -4.41 -10.85 2.74
C GLY A 17 -3.54 -9.67 2.34
N ALA A 18 -3.73 -8.50 2.96
CA ALA A 18 -2.86 -7.35 2.74
C ALA A 18 -1.49 -7.56 3.39
N ASN A 19 -0.46 -6.88 2.89
CA ASN A 19 0.88 -6.95 3.47
C ASN A 19 1.52 -5.56 3.60
N VAL A 20 2.31 -5.40 4.67
CA VAL A 20 3.13 -4.22 4.95
C VAL A 20 4.57 -4.68 5.09
N GLN A 21 5.40 -4.22 4.16
CA GLN A 21 6.76 -4.72 4.02
C GLN A 21 7.77 -3.89 4.84
N ASP A 22 9.00 -4.39 4.84
CA ASP A 22 10.08 -3.95 5.72
C ASP A 22 10.26 -2.44 5.77
N GLY A 23 10.40 -1.91 6.98
CA GLY A 23 10.72 -0.51 7.25
C GLY A 23 9.62 0.50 6.92
N SER A 24 8.43 0.04 6.53
CA SER A 24 7.31 0.95 6.23
C SER A 24 6.68 1.49 7.52
N VAL A 25 6.23 2.74 7.47
CA VAL A 25 5.58 3.42 8.59
C VAL A 25 4.16 3.82 8.20
N LEU A 26 3.18 3.32 8.96
CA LEU A 26 1.77 3.67 8.84
C LEU A 26 1.34 4.45 10.08
N HIS A 27 0.85 5.66 9.89
CA HIS A 27 0.42 6.51 11.00
C HIS A 27 -0.92 7.18 10.71
N SER A 28 -1.81 7.18 11.70
CA SER A 28 -3.12 7.81 11.62
C SER A 28 -3.14 9.12 12.42
N PRO A 29 -3.27 10.29 11.76
CA PRO A 29 -3.46 11.57 12.44
C PRO A 29 -4.90 11.69 13.00
N PRO A 30 -5.20 12.76 13.78
CA PRO A 30 -6.52 12.95 14.36
C PRO A 30 -7.65 12.90 13.32
N GLY A 31 -8.59 11.97 13.50
CA GLY A 31 -9.80 11.84 12.69
C GLY A 31 -9.60 11.24 11.29
N ILE A 32 -8.38 10.89 10.88
CA ILE A 32 -8.11 10.32 9.55
C ILE A 32 -7.45 8.94 9.71
N PRO A 33 -8.21 7.84 9.56
CA PRO A 33 -7.66 6.49 9.68
C PRO A 33 -6.72 6.14 8.54
N VAL A 34 -5.86 5.14 8.78
CA VAL A 34 -5.23 4.38 7.71
C VAL A 34 -6.02 3.09 7.50
N ASP A 35 -6.48 2.85 6.28
CA ASP A 35 -7.20 1.64 5.92
C ASP A 35 -6.54 1.00 4.69
N VAL A 36 -5.91 -0.15 4.89
CA VAL A 36 -5.26 -0.92 3.84
C VAL A 36 -6.18 -2.05 3.44
N GLY A 37 -6.74 -1.95 2.23
CA GLY A 37 -7.76 -2.85 1.69
C GLY A 37 -7.30 -4.30 1.50
N PRO A 38 -8.24 -5.23 1.28
CA PRO A 38 -7.92 -6.64 1.11
C PRO A 38 -6.91 -6.87 -0.01
N GLY A 39 -5.91 -7.70 0.24
CA GLY A 39 -4.86 -8.02 -0.74
C GLY A 39 -3.94 -6.87 -1.13
N ALA A 40 -4.11 -5.67 -0.57
CA ALA A 40 -3.26 -4.55 -0.92
C ALA A 40 -1.82 -4.74 -0.43
N THR A 41 -0.88 -4.18 -1.15
CA THR A 41 0.55 -4.22 -0.83
C THR A 41 1.08 -2.83 -0.52
N ILE A 42 1.63 -2.66 0.67
CA ILE A 42 2.50 -1.54 1.02
C ILE A 42 3.93 -2.07 0.97
N ALA A 43 4.66 -1.74 -0.08
CA ALA A 43 6.01 -2.24 -0.29
C ALA A 43 7.02 -1.61 0.67
N HIS A 44 8.31 -1.92 0.48
CA HIS A 44 9.37 -1.56 1.43
C HIS A 44 9.55 -0.04 1.60
N MET A 45 9.83 0.40 2.82
CA MET A 45 10.22 1.77 3.17
C MET A 45 9.19 2.84 2.77
N CYS A 46 7.90 2.49 2.76
CA CYS A 46 6.83 3.45 2.47
C CYS A 46 6.40 4.21 3.71
N THR A 47 5.92 5.45 3.51
CA THR A 47 5.21 6.23 4.52
C THR A 47 3.76 6.40 4.10
N ILE A 48 2.83 5.87 4.91
CA ILE A 48 1.38 6.03 4.72
C ILE A 48 0.84 6.82 5.89
N HIS A 49 0.28 7.98 5.63
CA HIS A 49 -0.21 8.88 6.66
C HIS A 49 -1.67 9.24 6.39
N GLY A 50 -2.61 8.73 7.19
CA GLY A 50 -4.02 9.04 7.10
C GLY A 50 -4.64 8.80 5.71
N ALA A 51 -4.57 7.58 5.18
CA ALA A 51 -4.97 7.29 3.80
C ALA A 51 -5.79 6.00 3.68
N HIS A 52 -6.62 5.92 2.64
CA HIS A 52 -7.32 4.71 2.24
C HIS A 52 -6.65 4.10 1.00
N ILE A 53 -6.24 2.84 1.13
CA ILE A 53 -5.61 2.06 0.05
C ILE A 53 -6.61 0.99 -0.40
N GLY A 54 -7.05 1.06 -1.63
CA GLY A 54 -8.06 0.15 -2.19
C GLY A 54 -7.58 -1.30 -2.28
N ALA A 55 -8.55 -2.21 -2.45
CA ALA A 55 -8.25 -3.64 -2.54
C ALA A 55 -7.24 -3.94 -3.66
N GLU A 56 -6.28 -4.82 -3.38
CA GLU A 56 -5.22 -5.24 -4.31
C GLU A 56 -4.37 -4.08 -4.90
N ALA A 57 -4.48 -2.87 -4.37
CA ALA A 57 -3.62 -1.77 -4.80
C ALA A 57 -2.17 -2.01 -4.34
N LEU A 58 -1.22 -1.55 -5.15
CA LEU A 58 0.21 -1.66 -4.88
C LEU A 58 0.83 -0.28 -4.69
N VAL A 59 1.26 0.02 -3.48
CA VAL A 59 2.12 1.17 -3.19
C VAL A 59 3.57 0.68 -3.19
N ALA A 60 4.31 1.00 -4.26
CA ALA A 60 5.66 0.48 -4.47
C ALA A 60 6.69 1.15 -3.55
N ASN A 61 7.92 0.65 -3.58
CA ASN A 61 8.98 1.00 -2.64
C ASN A 61 9.22 2.52 -2.50
N HIS A 62 9.49 2.97 -1.27
CA HIS A 62 9.83 4.35 -0.93
C HIS A 62 8.76 5.39 -1.32
N CYS A 63 7.51 5.00 -1.45
CA CYS A 63 6.43 5.96 -1.68
C CYS A 63 6.04 6.69 -0.39
N THR A 64 5.60 7.94 -0.56
CA THR A 64 4.94 8.70 0.51
C THR A 64 3.50 8.99 0.08
N VAL A 65 2.54 8.60 0.92
CA VAL A 65 1.10 8.83 0.73
C VAL A 65 0.58 9.64 1.91
N LEU A 66 0.04 10.82 1.64
CA LEU A 66 -0.32 11.79 2.67
C LEU A 66 -1.83 11.79 3.01
N ASP A 67 -2.21 12.65 3.96
CA ASP A 67 -3.53 12.69 4.58
C ASP A 67 -4.69 12.81 3.60
N GLY A 68 -5.73 12.03 3.85
CA GLY A 68 -6.96 12.05 3.06
C GLY A 68 -6.82 11.54 1.62
N VAL A 69 -5.69 10.90 1.29
CA VAL A 69 -5.54 10.23 0.00
C VAL A 69 -6.43 9.00 -0.06
N VAL A 70 -7.08 8.82 -1.22
CA VAL A 70 -7.82 7.60 -1.56
C VAL A 70 -7.19 7.00 -2.82
N ILE A 71 -6.67 5.78 -2.70
CA ILE A 71 -6.13 5.02 -3.83
C ILE A 71 -7.16 3.97 -4.23
N GLY A 72 -7.60 4.01 -5.49
CA GLY A 72 -8.55 3.05 -6.05
C GLY A 72 -7.98 1.64 -6.14
N ALA A 73 -8.89 0.65 -6.13
CA ALA A 73 -8.51 -0.76 -6.20
C ALA A 73 -7.62 -1.07 -7.39
N ARG A 74 -6.68 -1.99 -7.21
CA ARG A 74 -5.80 -2.49 -8.28
C ARG A 74 -4.96 -1.41 -8.98
N SER A 75 -4.82 -0.23 -8.39
CA SER A 75 -3.92 0.80 -8.91
C SER A 75 -2.50 0.60 -8.38
N MET A 76 -1.52 1.00 -9.18
CA MET A 76 -0.11 0.98 -8.77
C MET A 76 0.44 2.39 -8.63
N ILE A 77 0.97 2.68 -7.44
CA ILE A 77 1.81 3.85 -7.19
C ILE A 77 3.26 3.41 -7.39
N ALA A 78 3.90 3.92 -8.43
CA ALA A 78 5.29 3.55 -8.74
C ALA A 78 6.28 4.03 -7.67
N ALA A 79 7.40 3.32 -7.55
CA ALA A 79 8.42 3.60 -6.53
C ALA A 79 8.86 5.07 -6.51
N HIS A 80 9.19 5.57 -5.31
CA HIS A 80 9.61 6.95 -5.04
C HIS A 80 8.57 8.03 -5.41
N SER A 81 7.29 7.67 -5.48
CA SER A 81 6.23 8.66 -5.73
C SER A 81 5.77 9.34 -4.45
N LEU A 82 5.38 10.63 -4.58
CA LEU A 82 4.74 11.41 -3.53
C LEU A 82 3.29 11.68 -3.92
N VAL A 83 2.33 11.02 -3.25
CA VAL A 83 0.91 11.31 -3.39
C VAL A 83 0.51 12.35 -2.37
N VAL A 84 0.24 13.56 -2.84
CA VAL A 84 -0.09 14.71 -1.96
C VAL A 84 -1.46 14.57 -1.34
N GLY A 85 -1.65 15.19 -0.17
CA GLY A 85 -2.88 15.08 0.62
C GLY A 85 -4.15 15.40 -0.17
N GLY A 86 -5.24 14.70 0.15
CA GLY A 86 -6.55 14.85 -0.48
C GLY A 86 -6.64 14.33 -1.92
N THR A 87 -5.60 13.69 -2.45
CA THR A 87 -5.62 13.17 -3.82
C THR A 87 -6.50 11.92 -3.91
N HIS A 88 -7.37 11.84 -4.95
CA HIS A 88 -8.15 10.67 -5.29
C HIS A 88 -7.60 10.03 -6.55
N ILE A 89 -7.11 8.80 -6.44
CA ILE A 89 -6.59 7.99 -7.54
C ILE A 89 -7.68 7.01 -7.97
N PRO A 90 -8.07 6.99 -9.25
CA PRO A 90 -9.02 6.00 -9.77
C PRO A 90 -8.50 4.56 -9.62
N ALA A 91 -9.39 3.58 -9.78
CA ALA A 91 -8.99 2.18 -9.85
C ALA A 91 -8.23 1.85 -11.14
N GLU A 92 -7.39 0.81 -11.09
CA GLU A 92 -6.71 0.21 -12.23
C GLU A 92 -5.81 1.16 -13.04
N VAL A 93 -5.18 2.12 -12.37
CA VAL A 93 -4.27 3.07 -13.02
C VAL A 93 -2.83 2.98 -12.46
N LEU A 94 -1.87 3.33 -13.31
CA LEU A 94 -0.49 3.59 -12.93
C LEU A 94 -0.32 5.08 -12.58
N VAL A 95 0.30 5.32 -11.44
CA VAL A 95 0.59 6.68 -10.92
C VAL A 95 2.07 6.80 -10.65
N THR A 96 2.71 7.90 -11.05
CA THR A 96 4.15 8.12 -10.85
C THR A 96 4.48 9.57 -10.55
N GLY A 97 5.59 9.80 -9.86
CA GLY A 97 6.25 11.10 -9.71
C GLY A 97 6.08 11.75 -8.35
N ALA A 98 6.75 12.88 -8.17
CA ALA A 98 6.69 13.74 -6.98
C ALA A 98 6.53 15.22 -7.43
N PRO A 99 5.31 15.77 -7.40
CA PRO A 99 4.04 15.15 -7.02
C PRO A 99 3.55 14.09 -8.04
N ALA A 100 2.88 13.06 -7.53
CA ALA A 100 2.41 11.93 -8.32
C ALA A 100 1.26 12.31 -9.28
N LYS A 101 1.27 11.73 -10.49
CA LYS A 101 0.25 11.94 -11.51
C LYS A 101 -0.14 10.60 -12.15
N VAL A 102 -1.42 10.46 -12.48
CA VAL A 102 -1.93 9.32 -13.25
C VAL A 102 -1.27 9.33 -14.63
N LYS A 103 -0.74 8.16 -15.04
CA LYS A 103 -0.13 7.94 -16.35
C LYS A 103 -1.07 7.25 -17.35
N GLY A 104 -1.98 6.42 -16.83
CA GLY A 104 -2.93 5.68 -17.64
C GLY A 104 -3.35 4.38 -16.96
N PRO A 105 -4.13 3.54 -17.64
CA PRO A 105 -4.53 2.23 -17.12
C PRO A 105 -3.32 1.31 -16.94
N ILE A 106 -3.40 0.38 -15.99
CA ILE A 106 -2.36 -0.66 -15.81
C ILE A 106 -2.48 -1.80 -16.83
N ALA A 107 -3.65 -1.97 -17.43
CA ALA A 107 -3.94 -3.07 -18.34
C ALA A 107 -2.90 -3.19 -19.47
N GLY A 108 -2.35 -4.40 -19.63
CA GLY A 108 -1.31 -4.69 -20.64
C GLY A 108 0.08 -4.17 -20.31
N THR A 109 0.30 -3.64 -19.11
CA THR A 109 1.60 -3.09 -18.68
C THR A 109 2.30 -3.97 -17.66
N GLY A 110 3.59 -3.72 -17.39
CA GLY A 110 4.32 -4.35 -16.28
C GLY A 110 3.72 -4.03 -14.90
N ALA A 111 2.98 -2.94 -14.75
CA ALA A 111 2.29 -2.61 -13.51
C ALA A 111 1.17 -3.63 -13.21
N GLU A 112 0.41 -4.05 -14.20
CA GLU A 112 -0.61 -5.08 -14.05
C GLU A 112 -0.02 -6.41 -13.55
N VAL A 113 1.13 -6.78 -14.07
CA VAL A 113 1.83 -8.01 -13.63
C VAL A 113 2.14 -7.96 -12.14
N TRP A 114 2.69 -6.85 -11.65
CA TRP A 114 3.01 -6.69 -10.24
C TRP A 114 1.79 -6.63 -9.34
N VAL A 115 0.74 -5.93 -9.75
CA VAL A 115 -0.55 -5.87 -9.01
C VAL A 115 -1.16 -7.26 -8.89
N ASN A 116 -1.10 -8.08 -9.93
CA ASN A 116 -1.64 -9.44 -9.91
C ASN A 116 -0.82 -10.42 -9.07
N LEU A 117 0.51 -10.30 -9.08
CA LEU A 117 1.39 -11.28 -8.43
C LEU A 117 1.61 -11.02 -6.94
N ASN A 118 1.73 -9.76 -6.53
CA ASN A 118 2.15 -9.41 -5.18
C ASN A 118 1.27 -9.97 -4.06
N PRO A 119 -0.07 -9.88 -4.12
CA PRO A 119 -0.90 -10.37 -3.02
C PRO A 119 -0.62 -11.84 -2.70
N LYS A 120 -0.65 -12.67 -3.72
CA LYS A 120 -0.42 -14.12 -3.56
C LYS A 120 1.01 -14.44 -3.11
N ALA A 121 2.01 -13.79 -3.69
CA ALA A 121 3.41 -14.02 -3.35
C ALA A 121 3.70 -13.75 -1.88
N TYR A 122 3.15 -12.65 -1.32
CA TYR A 122 3.36 -12.32 0.09
C TYR A 122 2.50 -13.16 1.05
N GLN A 123 1.33 -13.60 0.64
CA GLN A 123 0.53 -14.58 1.39
C GLN A 123 1.28 -15.92 1.50
N ASP A 124 1.83 -16.41 0.38
CA ASP A 124 2.63 -17.64 0.37
C ASP A 124 3.91 -17.51 1.20
N LEU A 125 4.56 -16.34 1.14
CA LEU A 125 5.73 -16.05 1.95
C LEU A 125 5.40 -16.06 3.45
N ALA A 126 4.25 -15.48 3.85
CA ALA A 126 3.79 -15.48 5.22
C ALA A 126 3.54 -16.92 5.72
N GLN A 127 2.89 -17.77 4.91
CA GLN A 127 2.70 -19.19 5.25
C GLN A 127 4.04 -19.93 5.40
N ARG A 128 5.01 -19.64 4.54
CA ARG A 128 6.36 -20.22 4.66
C ARG A 128 7.05 -19.81 5.97
N TYR A 129 6.91 -18.55 6.38
CA TYR A 129 7.47 -18.09 7.66
C TYR A 129 6.83 -18.82 8.85
N LEU A 130 5.53 -19.03 8.86
CA LEU A 130 4.86 -19.80 9.91
C LEU A 130 5.37 -21.25 9.97
N THR A 131 5.68 -21.85 8.83
CA THR A 131 6.22 -23.22 8.75
C THR A 131 7.69 -23.29 9.17
N ASP A 132 8.52 -22.37 8.67
CA ASP A 132 9.97 -22.46 8.80
C ASP A 132 10.48 -21.92 10.16
N PHE A 133 9.78 -20.95 10.74
CA PHE A 133 10.21 -20.26 11.97
C PHE A 133 9.30 -20.50 13.17
N GLY A 134 8.15 -21.16 13.00
CA GLY A 134 7.14 -21.36 14.04
C GLY A 134 6.40 -20.06 14.39
N GLU A 135 5.52 -20.16 15.40
CA GLU A 135 4.88 -18.98 15.97
C GLU A 135 5.92 -18.16 16.76
N VAL A 136 6.04 -16.89 16.44
CA VAL A 136 6.92 -15.94 17.11
C VAL A 136 6.20 -15.32 18.30
#